data_f84e69f929376fe847d9c318a6c6a632
#
_entry.id   f84e69f929376fe847d9c318a6c6a632
#
_cell.length_a   1.000
_cell.length_b   1.000
_cell.length_c   1.000
_cell.angle_alpha   90.00
_cell.angle_beta   90.00
_cell.angle_gamma   90.00
#
_symmetry.space_group_name_H-M   'P 1'
#
loop_
_entity.id
_entity.type
_entity.pdbx_description
1 polymer ?
#
loop_
_entity_poly.entity_id
_entity_poly.type
_entity_poly.pdbx_seq_one_letter_code
_entity_poly.pdbx_strand_id
1 'polypeptide(L)'
;MRNLLKNPIWRSLELGYSIPDNEHAVSVALPTWKDVINYEEKNPKCMELLKSIYPRFGLNPLVKRLCEKVKKESHLNDLSIWPYPNERIALKAKKYCDRNTSKGSTYIERRHNLAFLITRESASKYARSFWQHTGLGISSRAAAIELGLEDCPSKSLAIESCQRIKDRISKFTKTNSNDVHLTSSGMSALYTSLEIIYKLFPDRPTLQIGFPYVDVLKLPMNIFHGAKLITEENCKDIELEMIKINPAALIIELPSNPMLKCVNIKKISEIANKLNIPVIVDDTIGSNLNINSLEHADIVFTSLTKIFSGSGDILAGSLILNPKSRWIDQFRNALNEINLPM
;
A
#
# COMPACT_ATOMS: atom_id res chain seq x y z
N MET A 1 5.49 -27.74 -5.15
CA MET A 1 5.56 -26.40 -5.78
C MET A 1 6.27 -26.50 -7.12
N ARG A 2 5.73 -25.92 -8.19
CA ARG A 2 6.30 -25.92 -9.53
C ARG A 2 7.61 -25.09 -9.55
N ASN A 3 8.68 -25.65 -10.09
CA ASN A 3 9.92 -24.90 -10.27
C ASN A 3 9.80 -24.02 -11.52
N LEU A 4 9.56 -22.74 -11.37
CA LEU A 4 9.31 -21.80 -12.45
C LEU A 4 10.53 -21.55 -13.35
N LEU A 5 11.75 -21.78 -12.86
CA LEU A 5 12.97 -21.68 -13.68
C LEU A 5 13.11 -22.85 -14.67
N LYS A 6 12.63 -24.04 -14.29
CA LYS A 6 12.68 -25.23 -15.15
C LYS A 6 11.40 -25.44 -15.95
N ASN A 7 10.28 -24.98 -15.43
CA ASN A 7 8.95 -25.14 -16.01
C ASN A 7 8.13 -23.87 -15.81
N PRO A 8 8.41 -22.80 -16.57
CA PRO A 8 7.71 -21.51 -16.45
C PRO A 8 6.23 -21.62 -16.84
N ILE A 9 5.41 -20.73 -16.29
CA ILE A 9 3.97 -20.61 -16.60
C ILE A 9 3.81 -19.68 -17.79
N TRP A 10 3.64 -20.23 -19.00
CA TRP A 10 3.60 -19.46 -20.24
C TRP A 10 2.59 -19.96 -21.28
N ARG A 11 1.94 -21.11 -21.02
CA ARG A 11 0.95 -21.67 -21.93
C ARG A 11 -0.38 -20.99 -21.78
N SER A 12 -1.13 -20.80 -22.87
CA SER A 12 -2.45 -20.14 -22.84
C SER A 12 -3.45 -20.79 -21.88
N LEU A 13 -3.35 -22.11 -21.68
CA LEU A 13 -4.18 -22.85 -20.70
C LEU A 13 -3.86 -22.56 -19.25
N GLU A 14 -2.75 -21.87 -18.99
CA GLU A 14 -2.30 -21.52 -17.62
C GLU A 14 -2.74 -20.13 -17.22
N LEU A 15 -3.54 -19.45 -18.03
CA LEU A 15 -4.14 -18.17 -17.68
C LEU A 15 -4.84 -18.26 -16.32
N GLY A 16 -4.50 -17.32 -15.44
CA GLY A 16 -5.11 -17.21 -14.12
C GLY A 16 -4.46 -18.06 -13.03
N TYR A 17 -3.45 -18.88 -13.33
CA TYR A 17 -2.76 -19.66 -12.30
C TYR A 17 -2.01 -18.76 -11.33
N SER A 18 -2.05 -19.14 -10.05
CA SER A 18 -1.34 -18.42 -8.98
C SER A 18 0.18 -18.48 -9.15
N ILE A 19 0.89 -17.41 -8.88
CA ILE A 19 2.35 -17.33 -8.87
C ILE A 19 2.80 -16.71 -7.53
N PRO A 20 3.41 -17.49 -6.62
CA PRO A 20 3.64 -18.97 -6.63
C PRO A 20 2.33 -19.76 -6.59
N ASP A 21 2.42 -21.08 -6.78
CA ASP A 21 1.27 -21.98 -6.73
C ASP A 21 0.82 -22.20 -5.27
N ASN A 22 0.15 -21.18 -4.72
CA ASN A 22 -0.54 -21.24 -3.43
C ASN A 22 -1.66 -20.17 -3.39
N GLU A 23 -2.56 -20.32 -2.42
CA GLU A 23 -3.75 -19.47 -2.29
C GLU A 23 -3.48 -18.05 -1.74
N HIS A 24 -2.26 -17.81 -1.22
CA HIS A 24 -1.83 -16.48 -0.76
C HIS A 24 -1.07 -15.69 -1.82
N ALA A 25 -0.88 -16.25 -3.00
CA ALA A 25 -0.16 -15.59 -4.08
C ALA A 25 -0.74 -14.21 -4.39
N VAL A 26 0.14 -13.24 -4.61
CA VAL A 26 -0.21 -11.87 -4.99
C VAL A 26 0.00 -11.61 -6.49
N SER A 27 0.37 -12.65 -7.24
CA SER A 27 0.55 -12.60 -8.68
C SER A 27 -0.20 -13.71 -9.37
N VAL A 28 -0.51 -13.48 -10.65
CA VAL A 28 -1.29 -14.39 -11.49
C VAL A 28 -0.62 -14.52 -12.86
N ALA A 29 -0.68 -15.70 -13.45
CA ALA A 29 -0.17 -15.94 -14.79
C ALA A 29 -1.02 -15.23 -15.85
N LEU A 30 -0.38 -14.44 -16.68
CA LEU A 30 -0.94 -13.77 -17.85
C LEU A 30 -0.05 -14.13 -19.07
N PRO A 31 -0.23 -15.32 -19.66
CA PRO A 31 0.74 -15.88 -20.60
C PRO A 31 0.90 -15.10 -21.91
N THR A 32 -0.12 -14.38 -22.35
CA THR A 32 -0.09 -13.60 -23.58
C THR A 32 -0.33 -12.12 -23.33
N TRP A 33 0.11 -11.26 -24.25
CA TRP A 33 -0.17 -9.83 -24.17
C TRP A 33 -1.68 -9.51 -24.17
N LYS A 34 -2.46 -10.30 -24.87
CA LYS A 34 -3.93 -10.21 -24.85
C LYS A 34 -4.49 -10.48 -23.44
N ASP A 35 -3.90 -11.42 -22.69
CA ASP A 35 -4.32 -11.71 -21.33
C ASP A 35 -3.98 -10.54 -20.39
N VAL A 36 -2.84 -9.88 -20.62
CA VAL A 36 -2.49 -8.65 -19.86
C VAL A 36 -3.52 -7.56 -20.12
N ILE A 37 -3.90 -7.31 -21.38
CA ILE A 37 -4.92 -6.32 -21.73
C ILE A 37 -6.27 -6.70 -21.08
N ASN A 38 -6.71 -7.94 -21.21
CA ASN A 38 -7.96 -8.42 -20.63
C ASN A 38 -8.00 -8.28 -19.09
N TYR A 39 -6.87 -8.50 -18.45
CA TYR A 39 -6.71 -8.34 -17.00
C TYR A 39 -6.81 -6.86 -16.57
N GLU A 40 -6.10 -5.96 -17.26
CA GLU A 40 -6.12 -4.51 -16.98
C GLU A 40 -7.52 -3.91 -17.22
N GLU A 41 -8.19 -4.34 -18.28
CA GLU A 41 -9.54 -3.91 -18.66
C GLU A 41 -10.65 -4.63 -17.85
N LYS A 42 -10.29 -5.56 -16.96
CA LYS A 42 -11.22 -6.36 -16.16
C LYS A 42 -12.25 -7.13 -16.99
N ASN A 43 -11.81 -7.71 -18.10
CA ASN A 43 -12.67 -8.56 -18.92
C ASN A 43 -13.27 -9.69 -18.09
N PRO A 44 -14.62 -9.85 -18.04
CA PRO A 44 -15.28 -10.81 -17.15
C PRO A 44 -14.76 -12.24 -17.29
N LYS A 45 -14.58 -12.72 -18.52
CA LYS A 45 -14.08 -14.08 -18.79
C LYS A 45 -12.66 -14.30 -18.27
N CYS A 46 -11.78 -13.29 -18.40
CA CYS A 46 -10.45 -13.34 -17.82
C CYS A 46 -10.51 -13.37 -16.29
N MET A 47 -11.32 -12.49 -15.69
CA MET A 47 -11.44 -12.37 -14.24
C MET A 47 -12.00 -13.62 -13.56
N GLU A 48 -12.84 -14.40 -14.24
CA GLU A 48 -13.39 -15.68 -13.73
C GLU A 48 -12.35 -16.79 -13.65
N LEU A 49 -11.31 -16.76 -14.47
CA LEU A 49 -10.26 -17.77 -14.51
C LEU A 49 -9.16 -17.55 -13.44
N LEU A 50 -9.15 -16.39 -12.78
CA LEU A 50 -8.09 -16.00 -11.87
C LEU A 50 -8.15 -16.79 -10.55
N LYS A 51 -7.12 -17.60 -10.28
CA LYS A 51 -6.90 -18.29 -9.00
C LYS A 51 -6.24 -17.42 -7.96
N SER A 52 -5.66 -16.30 -8.38
CA SER A 52 -5.09 -15.26 -7.55
C SER A 52 -5.33 -13.90 -8.19
N ILE A 53 -5.07 -12.82 -7.45
CA ILE A 53 -5.20 -11.46 -7.98
C ILE A 53 -4.31 -10.51 -7.21
N TYR A 54 -3.68 -9.58 -7.91
CA TYR A 54 -2.93 -8.52 -7.25
C TYR A 54 -3.89 -7.58 -6.48
N PRO A 55 -3.61 -7.23 -5.21
CA PRO A 55 -4.57 -6.53 -4.32
C PRO A 55 -5.15 -5.22 -4.84
N ARG A 56 -4.46 -4.54 -5.78
CA ARG A 56 -4.96 -3.35 -6.46
C ARG A 56 -6.15 -3.64 -7.39
N PHE A 57 -6.17 -4.81 -8.00
CA PHE A 57 -7.19 -5.18 -8.99
C PHE A 57 -8.43 -5.81 -8.39
N GLY A 58 -8.27 -6.51 -7.26
CA GLY A 58 -9.40 -7.16 -6.61
C GLY A 58 -9.04 -7.80 -5.26
N LEU A 59 -10.06 -8.29 -4.58
CA LEU A 59 -9.91 -9.05 -3.36
C LEU A 59 -9.36 -10.46 -3.67
N ASN A 60 -8.40 -10.92 -2.86
CA ASN A 60 -7.93 -12.31 -2.94
C ASN A 60 -9.12 -13.29 -2.78
N PRO A 61 -9.10 -14.48 -3.41
CA PRO A 61 -10.19 -15.45 -3.33
C PRO A 61 -10.61 -15.80 -1.89
N LEU A 62 -9.66 -15.95 -0.96
CA LEU A 62 -9.96 -16.18 0.47
C LEU A 62 -10.69 -15.00 1.11
N VAL A 63 -10.30 -13.77 0.78
CA VAL A 63 -10.99 -12.57 1.26
C VAL A 63 -12.40 -12.48 0.67
N LYS A 64 -12.58 -12.82 -0.61
CA LYS A 64 -13.93 -12.90 -1.22
C LYS A 64 -14.79 -13.95 -0.52
N ARG A 65 -14.24 -15.15 -0.27
CA ARG A 65 -14.96 -16.22 0.44
C ARG A 65 -15.37 -15.80 1.85
N LEU A 66 -14.52 -15.06 2.55
CA LEU A 66 -14.88 -14.49 3.86
C LEU A 66 -16.03 -13.48 3.74
N CYS A 67 -15.96 -12.56 2.77
CA CYS A 67 -17.06 -11.62 2.51
C CYS A 67 -18.38 -12.32 2.21
N GLU A 68 -18.36 -13.39 1.39
CA GLU A 68 -19.56 -14.18 1.08
C GLU A 68 -20.12 -14.91 2.31
N LYS A 69 -19.24 -15.44 3.19
CA LYS A 69 -19.65 -16.03 4.47
C LYS A 69 -20.37 -14.99 5.33
N VAL A 70 -19.76 -13.82 5.55
CA VAL A 70 -20.37 -12.71 6.30
C VAL A 70 -21.69 -12.28 5.69
N LYS A 71 -21.75 -12.16 4.37
CA LYS A 71 -22.95 -11.78 3.62
C LYS A 71 -24.13 -12.73 3.87
N LYS A 72 -23.87 -14.04 3.84
CA LYS A 72 -24.89 -15.06 4.11
C LYS A 72 -25.36 -15.05 5.55
N GLU A 73 -24.44 -15.01 6.50
CA GLU A 73 -24.75 -15.08 7.93
C GLU A 73 -25.50 -13.85 8.45
N SER A 74 -25.25 -12.67 7.87
CA SER A 74 -25.93 -11.40 8.23
C SER A 74 -27.10 -11.04 7.29
N HIS A 75 -27.47 -11.90 6.36
CA HIS A 75 -28.57 -11.66 5.40
C HIS A 75 -28.41 -10.36 4.57
N LEU A 76 -27.18 -10.07 4.10
CA LEU A 76 -26.80 -8.80 3.46
C LEU A 76 -26.74 -8.93 1.91
N ASN A 77 -27.74 -9.53 1.28
CA ASN A 77 -27.69 -9.96 -0.12
C ASN A 77 -27.35 -8.86 -1.13
N ASP A 78 -27.86 -7.64 -0.92
CA ASP A 78 -27.70 -6.51 -1.86
C ASP A 78 -26.63 -5.50 -1.44
N LEU A 79 -25.77 -5.87 -0.50
CA LEU A 79 -24.75 -4.98 0.05
C LEU A 79 -23.35 -5.44 -0.30
N SER A 80 -22.43 -4.50 -0.42
CA SER A 80 -21.00 -4.77 -0.60
C SER A 80 -20.29 -4.79 0.75
N ILE A 81 -19.33 -5.69 0.92
CA ILE A 81 -18.61 -5.93 2.17
C ILE A 81 -17.14 -5.72 1.96
N TRP A 82 -16.52 -4.90 2.83
CA TRP A 82 -15.12 -4.52 2.79
C TRP A 82 -14.45 -4.82 4.14
N PRO A 83 -13.61 -5.87 4.23
CA PRO A 83 -13.01 -6.29 5.48
C PRO A 83 -11.77 -5.48 5.82
N TYR A 84 -11.65 -5.10 7.09
CA TYR A 84 -10.53 -4.35 7.66
C TYR A 84 -10.00 -5.04 8.92
N PRO A 85 -8.71 -4.86 9.27
CA PRO A 85 -8.06 -5.54 10.38
C PRO A 85 -8.63 -5.14 11.75
N ASN A 86 -9.29 -4.00 11.84
CA ASN A 86 -9.93 -3.52 13.06
C ASN A 86 -10.96 -2.41 12.77
N GLU A 87 -11.76 -2.09 13.78
CA GLU A 87 -12.81 -1.08 13.66
C GLU A 87 -12.28 0.31 13.35
N ARG A 88 -11.14 0.71 13.87
CA ARG A 88 -10.57 2.04 13.64
C ARG A 88 -10.31 2.28 12.16
N ILE A 89 -9.78 1.28 11.45
CA ILE A 89 -9.57 1.37 10.00
C ILE A 89 -10.90 1.37 9.26
N ALA A 90 -11.84 0.51 9.66
CA ALA A 90 -13.18 0.52 9.09
C ALA A 90 -13.90 1.87 9.28
N LEU A 91 -13.71 2.53 10.42
CA LEU A 91 -14.23 3.89 10.68
C LEU A 91 -13.59 4.95 9.76
N LYS A 92 -12.29 4.85 9.45
CA LYS A 92 -11.65 5.73 8.47
C LYS A 92 -12.27 5.55 7.08
N ALA A 93 -12.47 4.30 6.67
CA ALA A 93 -13.12 3.97 5.40
C ALA A 93 -14.58 4.47 5.36
N LYS A 94 -15.32 4.25 6.45
CA LYS A 94 -16.68 4.76 6.62
C LYS A 94 -16.74 6.28 6.50
N LYS A 95 -15.88 6.99 7.23
CA LYS A 95 -15.81 8.47 7.19
C LYS A 95 -15.51 8.98 5.78
N TYR A 96 -14.64 8.30 5.03
CA TYR A 96 -14.37 8.64 3.64
C TYR A 96 -15.62 8.44 2.76
N CYS A 97 -16.32 7.31 2.90
CA CYS A 97 -17.54 7.05 2.16
C CYS A 97 -18.65 8.06 2.49
N ASP A 98 -18.86 8.35 3.77
CA ASP A 98 -19.93 9.24 4.24
C ASP A 98 -19.73 10.70 3.80
N ARG A 99 -18.48 11.14 3.55
CA ARG A 99 -18.21 12.47 2.97
C ARG A 99 -18.63 12.57 1.50
N ASN A 100 -18.74 11.45 0.82
CA ASN A 100 -18.97 11.36 -0.62
C ASN A 100 -20.35 10.80 -0.98
N THR A 101 -21.17 10.45 0.02
CA THR A 101 -22.47 9.81 -0.18
C THR A 101 -23.51 10.32 0.81
N SER A 102 -24.77 9.98 0.60
CA SER A 102 -25.86 10.29 1.52
C SER A 102 -25.73 9.54 2.84
N LYS A 103 -26.25 10.11 3.94
CA LYS A 103 -26.30 9.46 5.26
C LYS A 103 -27.02 8.11 5.18
N GLY A 104 -26.49 7.13 5.94
CA GLY A 104 -27.09 5.78 6.00
C GLY A 104 -26.69 4.85 4.86
N SER A 105 -25.76 5.26 3.98
CA SER A 105 -25.25 4.39 2.91
C SER A 105 -24.20 3.39 3.39
N THR A 106 -23.70 3.55 4.62
CA THR A 106 -22.63 2.72 5.20
C THR A 106 -22.85 2.44 6.68
N TYR A 107 -22.45 1.24 7.14
CA TYR A 107 -22.33 0.91 8.56
C TYR A 107 -21.20 -0.10 8.78
N ILE A 108 -20.83 -0.34 10.03
CA ILE A 108 -19.75 -1.27 10.40
C ILE A 108 -20.34 -2.44 11.19
N GLU A 109 -19.97 -3.64 10.79
CA GLU A 109 -20.20 -4.88 11.52
C GLU A 109 -18.88 -5.39 12.08
N ARG A 110 -18.85 -5.74 13.38
CA ARG A 110 -17.67 -6.31 14.05
C ARG A 110 -17.85 -7.81 14.17
N ARG A 111 -16.81 -8.57 13.85
CA ARG A 111 -16.77 -10.01 14.08
C ARG A 111 -15.38 -10.40 14.53
N HIS A 112 -15.28 -11.04 15.68
CA HIS A 112 -14.02 -11.45 16.30
C HIS A 112 -13.01 -10.29 16.30
N ASN A 113 -11.89 -10.45 15.60
CA ASN A 113 -10.82 -9.45 15.53
C ASN A 113 -10.90 -8.53 14.30
N LEU A 114 -11.90 -8.71 13.44
CA LEU A 114 -12.07 -7.96 12.20
C LEU A 114 -13.26 -7.00 12.27
N ALA A 115 -13.24 -6.00 11.41
CA ALA A 115 -14.36 -5.10 11.18
C ALA A 115 -14.69 -5.03 9.69
N PHE A 116 -15.97 -5.07 9.38
CA PHE A 116 -16.49 -5.08 8.02
C PHE A 116 -17.24 -3.78 7.76
N LEU A 117 -16.77 -2.99 6.80
CA LEU A 117 -17.56 -1.87 6.29
C LEU A 117 -18.60 -2.43 5.31
N ILE A 118 -19.86 -2.25 5.63
CA ILE A 118 -20.98 -2.65 4.82
C ILE A 118 -21.48 -1.42 4.07
N THR A 119 -21.68 -1.54 2.75
CA THR A 119 -22.07 -0.41 1.92
C THR A 119 -23.22 -0.74 0.99
N ARG A 120 -24.13 0.21 0.82
CA ARG A 120 -25.07 0.20 -0.30
C ARG A 120 -24.31 0.49 -1.60
N GLU A 121 -24.90 0.20 -2.74
CA GLU A 121 -24.28 0.37 -4.06
C GLU A 121 -23.78 1.79 -4.29
N SER A 122 -24.54 2.79 -3.88
CA SER A 122 -24.18 4.22 -3.99
C SER A 122 -22.83 4.55 -3.31
N ALA A 123 -22.47 3.84 -2.24
CA ALA A 123 -21.20 4.02 -1.52
C ALA A 123 -20.09 3.05 -1.93
N SER A 124 -20.43 1.96 -2.65
CA SER A 124 -19.50 0.87 -2.96
C SER A 124 -18.28 1.33 -3.76
N LYS A 125 -18.44 2.26 -4.71
CA LYS A 125 -17.33 2.83 -5.48
C LYS A 125 -16.31 3.58 -4.60
N TYR A 126 -16.77 4.27 -3.57
CA TYR A 126 -15.90 4.99 -2.63
C TYR A 126 -15.21 4.02 -1.66
N ALA A 127 -15.93 3.02 -1.16
CA ALA A 127 -15.33 1.98 -0.34
C ALA A 127 -14.24 1.23 -1.11
N ARG A 128 -14.49 0.90 -2.39
CA ARG A 128 -13.49 0.33 -3.29
C ARG A 128 -12.28 1.25 -3.46
N SER A 129 -12.50 2.55 -3.71
CA SER A 129 -11.42 3.53 -3.86
C SER A 129 -10.56 3.61 -2.61
N PHE A 130 -11.19 3.69 -1.43
CA PHE A 130 -10.46 3.68 -0.15
C PHE A 130 -9.64 2.40 0.02
N TRP A 131 -10.28 1.24 -0.11
CA TRP A 131 -9.60 -0.05 0.00
C TRP A 131 -8.43 -0.18 -0.97
N GLN A 132 -8.65 0.14 -2.24
CA GLN A 132 -7.67 -0.02 -3.31
C GLN A 132 -6.43 0.86 -3.11
N HIS A 133 -6.64 2.15 -2.81
CA HIS A 133 -5.54 3.11 -2.77
C HIS A 133 -4.81 3.12 -1.41
N THR A 134 -5.51 2.86 -0.30
CA THR A 134 -4.87 2.90 1.03
C THR A 134 -4.09 1.63 1.36
N GLY A 135 -4.44 0.48 0.77
CA GLY A 135 -3.83 -0.80 1.09
C GLY A 135 -4.07 -1.27 2.54
N LEU A 136 -5.12 -0.75 3.21
CA LEU A 136 -5.45 -1.02 4.62
C LEU A 136 -6.40 -2.21 4.81
N GLY A 137 -6.77 -2.93 3.75
CA GLY A 137 -7.57 -4.14 3.83
C GLY A 137 -6.83 -5.29 4.53
N ILE A 138 -7.56 -6.37 4.83
CA ILE A 138 -6.96 -7.57 5.42
C ILE A 138 -6.14 -8.37 4.41
N SER A 139 -5.18 -9.15 4.90
CA SER A 139 -4.43 -10.11 4.10
C SER A 139 -5.24 -11.39 3.83
N SER A 140 -4.81 -12.17 2.84
CA SER A 140 -5.36 -13.52 2.58
C SER A 140 -5.17 -14.45 3.77
N ARG A 141 -4.05 -14.34 4.52
CA ARG A 141 -3.82 -15.13 5.75
C ARG A 141 -4.79 -14.75 6.86
N ALA A 142 -5.05 -13.47 7.08
CA ALA A 142 -6.06 -13.05 8.05
C ALA A 142 -7.46 -13.59 7.68
N ALA A 143 -7.79 -13.63 6.39
CA ALA A 143 -9.03 -14.21 5.91
C ALA A 143 -9.05 -15.75 6.09
N ALA A 144 -7.93 -16.44 5.85
CA ALA A 144 -7.82 -17.90 6.06
C ALA A 144 -8.02 -18.27 7.53
N ILE A 145 -7.41 -17.53 8.45
CA ILE A 145 -7.59 -17.71 9.90
C ILE A 145 -9.06 -17.52 10.28
N GLU A 146 -9.70 -16.46 9.84
CA GLU A 146 -11.12 -16.19 10.15
C GLU A 146 -12.10 -17.21 9.53
N LEU A 147 -11.68 -17.85 8.44
CA LEU A 147 -12.41 -18.96 7.82
C LEU A 147 -12.14 -20.31 8.51
N GLY A 148 -11.20 -20.38 9.45
CA GLY A 148 -10.80 -21.62 10.12
C GLY A 148 -9.97 -22.57 9.23
N LEU A 149 -9.27 -22.01 8.23
CA LEU A 149 -8.40 -22.76 7.31
C LEU A 149 -6.94 -22.80 7.75
N GLU A 150 -6.52 -21.84 8.55
CA GLU A 150 -5.19 -21.71 9.11
C GLU A 150 -5.28 -21.36 10.60
N ASP A 151 -4.28 -21.79 11.35
CA ASP A 151 -4.13 -21.45 12.75
C ASP A 151 -3.62 -20.00 12.94
N CYS A 152 -4.13 -19.33 13.95
CA CYS A 152 -3.58 -18.03 14.33
C CYS A 152 -2.22 -18.23 15.04
N PRO A 153 -1.15 -17.59 14.58
CA PRO A 153 0.14 -17.68 15.26
C PRO A 153 0.03 -17.09 16.68
N SER A 154 0.84 -17.60 17.60
CA SER A 154 0.89 -17.03 18.94
C SER A 154 1.33 -15.57 18.90
N LYS A 155 0.80 -14.76 19.82
CA LYS A 155 1.15 -13.33 19.91
C LYS A 155 2.66 -13.12 20.13
N SER A 156 3.31 -13.99 20.89
CA SER A 156 4.76 -13.93 21.11
C SER A 156 5.55 -14.16 19.83
N LEU A 157 5.18 -15.17 19.04
CA LEU A 157 5.82 -15.46 17.77
C LEU A 157 5.63 -14.31 16.76
N ALA A 158 4.45 -13.71 16.72
CA ALA A 158 4.17 -12.57 15.86
C ALA A 158 5.05 -11.36 16.22
N ILE A 159 5.14 -11.00 17.51
CA ILE A 159 5.98 -9.90 18.01
C ILE A 159 7.45 -10.15 17.69
N GLU A 160 7.97 -11.35 17.98
CA GLU A 160 9.35 -11.71 17.70
C GLU A 160 9.66 -11.64 16.20
N SER A 161 8.78 -12.16 15.36
CA SER A 161 8.95 -12.13 13.90
C SER A 161 8.96 -10.70 13.36
N CYS A 162 8.06 -9.85 13.83
CA CYS A 162 8.06 -8.43 13.48
C CYS A 162 9.36 -7.74 13.92
N GLN A 163 9.84 -8.02 15.14
CA GLN A 163 11.08 -7.42 15.62
C GLN A 163 12.28 -7.86 14.78
N ARG A 164 12.40 -9.14 14.43
CA ARG A 164 13.45 -9.66 13.55
C ARG A 164 13.46 -8.98 12.18
N ILE A 165 12.29 -8.70 11.60
CA ILE A 165 12.20 -7.96 10.33
C ILE A 165 12.68 -6.52 10.51
N LYS A 166 12.24 -5.83 11.57
CA LYS A 166 12.66 -4.46 11.91
C LYS A 166 14.17 -4.37 12.11
N ASP A 167 14.76 -5.31 12.86
CA ASP A 167 16.19 -5.38 13.10
C ASP A 167 16.98 -5.61 11.81
N ARG A 168 16.45 -6.45 10.92
CA ARG A 168 17.07 -6.67 9.60
C ARG A 168 17.06 -5.41 8.75
N ILE A 169 15.94 -4.70 8.68
CA ILE A 169 15.83 -3.45 7.92
C ILE A 169 16.74 -2.38 8.54
N SER A 170 16.70 -2.19 9.86
CA SER A 170 17.50 -1.19 10.56
C SER A 170 19.01 -1.39 10.37
N LYS A 171 19.45 -2.66 10.31
CA LYS A 171 20.85 -3.00 10.03
C LYS A 171 21.28 -2.53 8.64
N PHE A 172 20.47 -2.71 7.62
CA PHE A 172 20.79 -2.25 6.26
C PHE A 172 20.73 -0.73 6.12
N THR A 173 19.76 -0.10 6.77
CA THR A 173 19.57 1.35 6.71
C THR A 173 20.42 2.13 7.73
N LYS A 174 21.14 1.42 8.60
CA LYS A 174 21.95 2.01 9.69
C LYS A 174 21.12 2.93 10.60
N THR A 175 19.89 2.53 10.89
CA THR A 175 18.95 3.24 11.75
C THR A 175 18.64 2.45 13.03
N ASN A 176 17.84 3.02 13.92
CA ASN A 176 17.30 2.28 15.06
C ASN A 176 16.05 1.50 14.62
N SER A 177 15.88 0.27 15.09
CA SER A 177 14.69 -0.53 14.81
C SER A 177 13.37 0.13 15.29
N ASN A 178 13.44 1.05 16.25
CA ASN A 178 12.30 1.85 16.69
C ASN A 178 11.83 2.87 15.63
N ASP A 179 12.68 3.24 14.70
CA ASP A 179 12.33 4.12 13.56
C ASP A 179 11.86 3.32 12.33
N VAL A 180 11.85 1.99 12.43
CA VAL A 180 11.32 1.08 11.41
C VAL A 180 9.94 0.60 11.82
N HIS A 181 8.94 0.87 11.01
CA HIS A 181 7.55 0.50 11.26
C HIS A 181 7.06 -0.41 10.15
N LEU A 182 6.50 -1.57 10.52
CA LEU A 182 5.89 -2.49 9.57
C LEU A 182 4.43 -2.11 9.32
N THR A 183 3.96 -2.39 8.14
CA THR A 183 2.59 -2.11 7.70
C THR A 183 2.05 -3.27 6.86
N SER A 184 0.73 -3.33 6.68
CA SER A 184 0.06 -4.42 5.95
C SER A 184 0.39 -4.46 4.45
N SER A 185 0.90 -3.37 3.88
CA SER A 185 1.30 -3.28 2.46
C SER A 185 2.19 -2.05 2.22
N GLY A 186 2.86 -1.97 1.06
CA GLY A 186 3.58 -0.75 0.67
C GLY A 186 2.66 0.48 0.57
N MET A 187 1.42 0.30 0.09
CA MET A 187 0.45 1.40 0.03
C MET A 187 -0.01 1.86 1.43
N SER A 188 -0.14 0.95 2.40
CA SER A 188 -0.43 1.35 3.78
C SER A 188 0.75 2.05 4.45
N ALA A 189 1.99 1.77 4.04
CA ALA A 189 3.16 2.52 4.46
C ALA A 189 3.11 3.97 3.94
N LEU A 190 2.81 4.16 2.64
CA LEU A 190 2.62 5.49 2.08
C LEU A 190 1.41 6.22 2.71
N TYR A 191 0.29 5.53 2.90
CA TYR A 191 -0.89 6.10 3.57
C TYR A 191 -0.53 6.64 4.95
N THR A 192 0.21 5.86 5.75
CA THR A 192 0.68 6.26 7.07
C THR A 192 1.65 7.43 7.00
N SER A 193 2.59 7.42 6.04
CA SER A 193 3.49 8.56 5.80
C SER A 193 2.71 9.84 5.53
N LEU A 194 1.66 9.77 4.71
CA LEU A 194 0.81 10.92 4.43
C LEU A 194 -0.02 11.35 5.64
N GLU A 195 -0.51 10.42 6.46
CA GLU A 195 -1.19 10.79 7.72
C GLU A 195 -0.24 11.58 8.66
N ILE A 196 1.03 11.18 8.74
CA ILE A 196 2.06 11.92 9.50
C ILE A 196 2.26 13.31 8.90
N ILE A 197 2.47 13.39 7.59
CA ILE A 197 2.71 14.65 6.88
C ILE A 197 1.53 15.64 7.04
N TYR A 198 0.31 15.17 6.86
CA TYR A 198 -0.87 16.05 6.94
C TYR A 198 -1.24 16.50 8.37
N LYS A 199 -0.66 15.90 9.40
CA LYS A 199 -0.70 16.46 10.75
C LYS A 199 0.16 17.72 10.89
N LEU A 200 1.25 17.79 10.14
CA LEU A 200 2.17 18.94 10.18
C LEU A 200 1.81 20.00 9.12
N PHE A 201 1.38 19.54 7.96
CA PHE A 201 1.13 20.39 6.78
C PHE A 201 -0.27 20.13 6.21
N PRO A 202 -1.34 20.50 6.94
CA PRO A 202 -2.71 20.29 6.49
C PRO A 202 -3.00 21.09 5.21
N ASP A 203 -3.99 20.61 4.45
CA ASP A 203 -4.60 21.31 3.31
C ASP A 203 -3.67 21.65 2.12
N ARG A 204 -2.45 21.07 2.08
CA ARG A 204 -1.52 21.24 0.97
C ARG A 204 -1.51 19.99 0.09
N PRO A 205 -1.39 20.10 -1.24
CA PRO A 205 -1.18 18.94 -2.10
C PRO A 205 0.21 18.34 -1.88
N THR A 206 0.42 17.11 -2.28
CA THR A 206 1.77 16.54 -2.47
C THR A 206 2.31 16.87 -3.85
N LEU A 207 3.63 16.83 -4.01
CA LEU A 207 4.31 16.96 -5.29
C LEU A 207 5.06 15.66 -5.59
N GLN A 208 4.73 15.00 -6.70
CA GLN A 208 5.44 13.82 -7.19
C GLN A 208 6.36 14.21 -8.34
N ILE A 209 7.56 13.60 -8.38
CA ILE A 209 8.55 13.85 -9.42
C ILE A 209 8.84 12.56 -10.19
N GLY A 210 8.95 12.70 -11.51
CA GLY A 210 9.33 11.63 -12.41
C GLY A 210 8.16 10.77 -12.83
N PHE A 211 8.31 9.45 -12.75
CA PHE A 211 7.29 8.48 -13.16
C PHE A 211 6.95 7.53 -11.99
N PRO A 212 6.15 7.98 -11.01
CA PRO A 212 5.82 7.18 -9.85
C PRO A 212 4.85 6.04 -10.21
N TYR A 213 4.86 4.98 -9.40
CA TYR A 213 3.81 3.98 -9.41
C TYR A 213 2.43 4.65 -9.30
N VAL A 214 1.49 4.23 -10.15
CA VAL A 214 0.22 4.95 -10.37
C VAL A 214 -0.59 5.21 -9.08
N ASP A 215 -0.58 4.27 -8.12
CA ASP A 215 -1.33 4.46 -6.88
C ASP A 215 -0.61 5.38 -5.88
N VAL A 216 0.70 5.59 -6.00
CA VAL A 216 1.44 6.61 -5.26
C VAL A 216 0.94 8.02 -5.61
N LEU A 217 0.57 8.25 -6.87
CA LEU A 217 -0.08 9.49 -7.31
C LEU A 217 -1.56 9.55 -6.91
N LYS A 218 -2.28 8.44 -7.11
CA LYS A 218 -3.73 8.40 -6.88
C LYS A 218 -4.13 8.47 -5.40
N LEU A 219 -3.31 7.96 -4.49
CA LEU A 219 -3.62 7.97 -3.07
C LEU A 219 -3.82 9.39 -2.53
N PRO A 220 -2.88 10.35 -2.66
CA PRO A 220 -3.11 11.72 -2.19
C PRO A 220 -4.20 12.44 -2.99
N MET A 221 -4.39 12.14 -4.28
CA MET A 221 -5.45 12.74 -5.10
C MET A 221 -6.85 12.35 -4.63
N ASN A 222 -7.05 11.07 -4.29
CA ASN A 222 -8.39 10.55 -4.01
C ASN A 222 -8.76 10.57 -2.52
N ILE A 223 -7.76 10.43 -1.64
CA ILE A 223 -8.00 10.19 -0.20
C ILE A 223 -7.62 11.41 0.64
N PHE A 224 -6.64 12.21 0.20
CA PHE A 224 -6.12 13.37 0.92
C PHE A 224 -6.40 14.70 0.19
N HIS A 225 -5.44 15.60 0.16
CA HIS A 225 -5.59 17.00 -0.29
C HIS A 225 -5.08 17.25 -1.72
N GLY A 226 -4.92 16.18 -2.50
CA GLY A 226 -4.49 16.28 -3.89
C GLY A 226 -3.00 16.03 -4.11
N ALA A 227 -2.65 15.93 -5.39
CA ALA A 227 -1.29 15.72 -5.85
C ALA A 227 -1.03 16.49 -7.13
N LYS A 228 0.22 16.92 -7.31
CA LYS A 228 0.76 17.42 -8.57
C LYS A 228 1.86 16.48 -9.03
N LEU A 229 1.96 16.28 -10.34
CA LEU A 229 3.00 15.46 -10.97
C LEU A 229 3.86 16.34 -11.85
N ILE A 230 5.18 16.23 -11.71
CA ILE A 230 6.18 16.82 -12.60
C ILE A 230 6.96 15.68 -13.24
N THR A 231 6.94 15.61 -14.56
CA THR A 231 7.67 14.62 -15.36
C THR A 231 9.06 15.10 -15.78
N GLU A 232 9.30 16.39 -15.69
CA GLU A 232 10.59 17.03 -15.96
C GLU A 232 11.64 16.61 -14.91
N GLU A 233 12.87 16.45 -15.36
CA GLU A 233 14.01 16.04 -14.53
C GLU A 233 14.94 17.23 -14.18
N ASN A 234 14.66 18.42 -14.74
CA ASN A 234 15.46 19.60 -14.51
C ASN A 234 15.21 20.18 -13.10
N CYS A 235 16.26 20.22 -12.29
CA CYS A 235 16.14 20.68 -10.90
C CYS A 235 15.67 22.13 -10.75
N LYS A 236 15.90 23.02 -11.73
CA LYS A 236 15.42 24.40 -11.68
C LYS A 236 13.90 24.48 -11.83
N ASP A 237 13.35 23.70 -12.76
CA ASP A 237 11.91 23.68 -12.99
C ASP A 237 11.20 23.04 -11.79
N ILE A 238 11.79 22.00 -11.20
CA ILE A 238 11.31 21.37 -9.97
C ILE A 238 11.30 22.39 -8.81
N GLU A 239 12.36 23.19 -8.63
CA GLU A 239 12.44 24.23 -7.60
C GLU A 239 11.34 25.30 -7.78
N LEU A 240 11.12 25.76 -8.98
CA LEU A 240 10.05 26.73 -9.29
C LEU A 240 8.66 26.17 -8.96
N GLU A 241 8.40 24.93 -9.31
CA GLU A 241 7.13 24.30 -8.99
C GLU A 241 6.98 24.02 -7.48
N MET A 242 8.05 23.67 -6.76
CA MET A 242 8.01 23.56 -5.28
C MET A 242 7.62 24.88 -4.63
N ILE A 243 8.20 26.00 -5.09
CA ILE A 243 7.90 27.34 -4.58
C ILE A 243 6.44 27.70 -4.86
N LYS A 244 5.97 27.47 -6.09
CA LYS A 244 4.62 27.80 -6.55
C LYS A 244 3.54 26.97 -5.84
N ILE A 245 3.76 25.67 -5.67
CA ILE A 245 2.78 24.73 -5.13
C ILE A 245 2.80 24.74 -3.59
N ASN A 246 3.96 24.99 -2.98
CA ASN A 246 4.20 24.85 -1.55
C ASN A 246 3.64 23.53 -1.00
N PRO A 247 4.12 22.37 -1.49
CA PRO A 247 3.51 21.08 -1.18
C PRO A 247 3.72 20.66 0.28
N ALA A 248 2.83 19.77 0.76
CA ALA A 248 2.97 19.16 2.08
C ALA A 248 4.18 18.23 2.15
N ALA A 249 4.49 17.54 1.06
CA ALA A 249 5.68 16.71 0.91
C ALA A 249 6.00 16.53 -0.58
N LEU A 250 7.27 16.23 -0.83
CA LEU A 250 7.77 15.74 -2.10
C LEU A 250 7.80 14.21 -2.06
N ILE A 251 7.31 13.53 -3.10
CA ILE A 251 7.33 12.07 -3.19
C ILE A 251 8.08 11.66 -4.46
N ILE A 252 9.07 10.76 -4.30
CA ILE A 252 9.95 10.30 -5.37
C ILE A 252 10.04 8.77 -5.31
N GLU A 253 9.83 8.09 -6.43
CA GLU A 253 10.15 6.67 -6.59
C GLU A 253 11.56 6.52 -7.17
N LEU A 254 12.42 5.75 -6.50
CA LEU A 254 13.84 5.66 -6.81
C LEU A 254 14.35 4.21 -6.80
N PRO A 255 14.69 3.64 -7.99
CA PRO A 255 14.34 4.10 -9.32
C PRO A 255 12.85 3.95 -9.64
N SER A 256 12.36 4.64 -10.66
CA SER A 256 10.95 4.61 -11.07
C SER A 256 10.56 3.29 -11.74
N ASN A 257 9.30 2.89 -11.59
CA ASN A 257 8.72 1.70 -12.25
C ASN A 257 7.73 2.13 -13.36
N PRO A 258 7.84 1.64 -14.61
CA PRO A 258 8.79 0.61 -15.10
C PRO A 258 10.06 1.20 -15.74
N MET A 259 10.21 2.51 -15.79
CA MET A 259 11.23 3.19 -16.59
C MET A 259 12.65 3.09 -16.02
N LEU A 260 12.80 2.73 -14.75
CA LEU A 260 14.07 2.66 -13.99
C LEU A 260 14.86 3.98 -14.04
N LYS A 261 14.18 5.09 -14.25
CA LYS A 261 14.78 6.41 -14.22
C LYS A 261 15.05 6.86 -12.78
N CYS A 262 16.15 7.60 -12.60
CA CYS A 262 16.53 8.17 -11.33
C CYS A 262 16.69 9.68 -11.49
N VAL A 263 16.04 10.44 -10.64
CA VAL A 263 16.27 11.88 -10.52
C VAL A 263 17.53 12.16 -9.67
N ASN A 264 18.09 13.35 -9.77
CA ASN A 264 19.18 13.75 -8.88
C ASN A 264 18.64 14.03 -7.46
N ILE A 265 18.40 12.93 -6.70
CA ILE A 265 17.79 12.98 -5.38
C ILE A 265 18.54 13.88 -4.41
N LYS A 266 19.89 13.87 -4.45
CA LYS A 266 20.73 14.73 -3.61
C LYS A 266 20.39 16.20 -3.80
N LYS A 267 20.42 16.67 -5.04
CA LYS A 267 20.15 18.08 -5.36
C LYS A 267 18.70 18.46 -5.07
N ILE A 268 17.75 17.56 -5.35
CA ILE A 268 16.34 17.80 -5.09
C ILE A 268 16.06 17.87 -3.58
N SER A 269 16.66 16.99 -2.78
CA SER A 269 16.50 17.02 -1.32
C SER A 269 17.14 18.28 -0.69
N GLU A 270 18.28 18.76 -1.22
CA GLU A 270 18.89 20.03 -0.80
C GLU A 270 17.96 21.23 -1.05
N ILE A 271 17.28 21.26 -2.20
CA ILE A 271 16.28 22.29 -2.54
C ILE A 271 15.06 22.18 -1.60
N ALA A 272 14.49 20.98 -1.45
CA ALA A 272 13.36 20.72 -0.58
C ALA A 272 13.64 21.14 0.88
N ASN A 273 14.84 20.82 1.38
CA ASN A 273 15.29 21.22 2.71
C ASN A 273 15.34 22.74 2.90
N LYS A 274 15.83 23.52 1.90
CA LYS A 274 15.83 24.98 1.93
C LYS A 274 14.42 25.55 1.97
N LEU A 275 13.49 24.91 1.30
CA LEU A 275 12.08 25.31 1.22
C LEU A 275 11.22 24.73 2.37
N ASN A 276 11.81 24.01 3.32
CA ASN A 276 11.12 23.35 4.43
C ASN A 276 10.02 22.37 3.94
N ILE A 277 10.31 21.59 2.90
CA ILE A 277 9.41 20.57 2.34
C ILE A 277 9.99 19.19 2.69
N PRO A 278 9.24 18.32 3.41
CA PRO A 278 9.65 16.95 3.67
C PRO A 278 9.77 16.12 2.40
N VAL A 279 10.77 15.22 2.36
CA VAL A 279 11.00 14.30 1.23
C VAL A 279 10.62 12.87 1.63
N ILE A 280 9.72 12.26 0.86
CA ILE A 280 9.33 10.86 0.98
C ILE A 280 9.88 10.11 -0.23
N VAL A 281 10.55 8.98 0.00
CA VAL A 281 11.08 8.13 -1.07
C VAL A 281 10.40 6.77 -1.04
N ASP A 282 9.95 6.32 -2.20
CA ASP A 282 9.61 4.93 -2.48
C ASP A 282 10.84 4.23 -3.04
N ASP A 283 11.44 3.33 -2.27
CA ASP A 283 12.62 2.57 -2.67
C ASP A 283 12.29 1.10 -3.01
N THR A 284 11.04 0.80 -3.30
CA THR A 284 10.56 -0.57 -3.53
C THR A 284 11.39 -1.32 -4.59
N ILE A 285 11.81 -0.65 -5.66
CA ILE A 285 12.64 -1.26 -6.73
C ILE A 285 14.12 -1.27 -6.32
N GLY A 286 14.63 -0.14 -5.83
CA GLY A 286 16.02 -0.03 -5.40
C GLY A 286 16.35 -0.89 -4.19
N SER A 287 15.43 -0.97 -3.28
CA SER A 287 15.53 -1.54 -1.94
C SER A 287 16.66 -0.97 -1.08
N ASN A 288 16.50 -1.07 0.22
CA ASN A 288 17.52 -0.63 1.20
C ASN A 288 18.89 -1.34 1.06
N LEU A 289 18.97 -2.37 0.22
CA LEU A 289 20.22 -3.10 -0.05
C LEU A 289 21.07 -2.43 -1.13
N ASN A 290 20.44 -1.81 -2.11
CA ASN A 290 21.10 -1.29 -3.30
C ASN A 290 21.20 0.23 -3.30
N ILE A 291 20.27 0.92 -2.63
CA ILE A 291 20.19 2.38 -2.60
C ILE A 291 20.08 2.86 -1.15
N ASN A 292 20.92 3.80 -0.75
CA ASN A 292 20.81 4.47 0.54
C ASN A 292 19.85 5.68 0.44
N SER A 293 18.58 5.40 0.20
CA SER A 293 17.55 6.43 0.03
C SER A 293 17.39 7.33 1.26
N LEU A 294 17.62 6.77 2.46
CA LEU A 294 17.46 7.49 3.72
C LEU A 294 18.47 8.63 3.92
N GLU A 295 19.59 8.63 3.18
CA GLU A 295 20.54 9.76 3.21
C GLU A 295 19.92 11.07 2.70
N HIS A 296 18.91 10.96 1.85
CA HIS A 296 18.30 12.10 1.15
C HIS A 296 16.78 12.24 1.40
N ALA A 297 16.21 11.39 2.24
CA ALA A 297 14.78 11.39 2.53
C ALA A 297 14.51 11.58 4.01
N ASP A 298 13.37 12.17 4.35
CA ASP A 298 12.87 12.28 5.72
C ASP A 298 12.08 11.02 6.11
N ILE A 299 11.40 10.43 5.13
CA ILE A 299 10.66 9.17 5.25
C ILE A 299 10.99 8.30 4.05
N VAL A 300 11.26 7.01 4.28
CA VAL A 300 11.36 6.00 3.22
C VAL A 300 10.28 4.97 3.43
N PHE A 301 9.53 4.64 2.39
CA PHE A 301 8.62 3.51 2.43
C PHE A 301 8.96 2.48 1.36
N THR A 302 8.64 1.22 1.66
CA THR A 302 8.98 0.09 0.79
C THR A 302 7.83 -0.91 0.77
N SER A 303 7.48 -1.42 -0.41
CA SER A 303 6.66 -2.62 -0.53
C SER A 303 7.52 -3.86 -0.28
N LEU A 304 7.48 -4.39 0.95
CA LEU A 304 8.20 -5.61 1.32
C LEU A 304 7.68 -6.86 0.57
N THR A 305 6.50 -6.76 -0.03
CA THR A 305 5.88 -7.76 -0.92
C THR A 305 6.78 -8.11 -2.11
N LYS A 306 7.61 -7.17 -2.57
CA LYS A 306 8.42 -7.28 -3.79
C LYS A 306 9.78 -7.94 -3.52
N ILE A 307 10.85 -7.18 -3.71
CA ILE A 307 12.22 -7.67 -3.66
C ILE A 307 12.60 -8.19 -2.26
N PHE A 308 12.09 -7.54 -1.19
CA PHE A 308 12.46 -7.92 0.17
C PHE A 308 11.99 -9.34 0.55
N SER A 309 10.73 -9.70 0.30
CA SER A 309 10.24 -11.07 0.55
C SER A 309 10.69 -12.04 -0.53
N GLY A 310 10.64 -11.63 -1.80
CA GLY A 310 11.00 -12.43 -2.95
C GLY A 310 10.10 -13.65 -3.22
N SER A 311 9.11 -13.92 -2.36
CA SER A 311 8.30 -15.16 -2.41
C SER A 311 7.02 -15.02 -3.25
N GLY A 312 6.50 -13.79 -3.44
CA GLY A 312 5.30 -13.54 -4.25
C GLY A 312 3.97 -13.93 -3.59
N ASP A 313 3.99 -14.26 -2.30
CA ASP A 313 2.81 -14.67 -1.51
C ASP A 313 2.67 -13.92 -0.19
N ILE A 314 3.45 -12.87 0.01
CA ILE A 314 3.43 -12.02 1.19
C ILE A 314 2.97 -10.62 0.82
N LEU A 315 2.04 -10.09 1.59
CA LEU A 315 1.64 -8.68 1.53
C LEU A 315 2.17 -7.97 2.77
N ALA A 316 3.13 -7.07 2.59
CA ALA A 316 3.72 -6.29 3.67
C ALA A 316 4.36 -5.00 3.15
N GLY A 317 4.54 -4.05 4.03
CA GLY A 317 5.27 -2.80 3.78
C GLY A 317 6.11 -2.38 4.97
N SER A 318 7.01 -1.45 4.76
CA SER A 318 7.75 -0.76 5.82
C SER A 318 7.75 0.74 5.60
N LEU A 319 7.80 1.45 6.69
CA LEU A 319 7.99 2.89 6.81
C LEU A 319 9.20 3.12 7.71
N ILE A 320 10.15 3.91 7.27
CA ILE A 320 11.36 4.25 8.02
C ILE A 320 11.40 5.76 8.19
N LEU A 321 11.49 6.21 9.43
CA LEU A 321 11.71 7.60 9.76
C LEU A 321 13.21 7.88 9.81
N ASN A 322 13.66 8.94 9.13
CA ASN A 322 15.06 9.32 9.16
C ASN A 322 15.40 10.00 10.50
N PRO A 323 16.29 9.40 11.34
CA PRO A 323 16.67 10.00 12.62
C PRO A 323 17.38 11.35 12.49
N LYS A 324 17.88 11.70 11.30
CA LYS A 324 18.53 12.98 11.00
C LYS A 324 17.55 14.02 10.43
N SER A 325 16.29 13.64 10.20
CA SER A 325 15.28 14.60 9.73
C SER A 325 15.04 15.70 10.76
N ARG A 326 14.89 16.94 10.29
CA ARG A 326 14.51 18.07 11.16
C ARG A 326 13.12 17.90 11.79
N TRP A 327 12.28 17.04 11.23
CA TRP A 327 10.92 16.77 11.70
C TRP A 327 10.80 15.47 12.50
N ILE A 328 11.91 14.82 12.86
CA ILE A 328 11.88 13.47 13.43
C ILE A 328 10.99 13.36 14.67
N ASP A 329 11.04 14.33 15.57
CA ASP A 329 10.24 14.30 16.81
C ASP A 329 8.75 14.50 16.50
N GLN A 330 8.42 15.41 15.59
CA GLN A 330 7.05 15.61 15.14
C GLN A 330 6.50 14.36 14.43
N PHE A 331 7.32 13.69 13.61
CA PHE A 331 6.93 12.44 12.93
C PHE A 331 6.69 11.31 13.92
N ARG A 332 7.56 11.13 14.91
CA ARG A 332 7.38 10.12 15.97
C ARG A 332 6.10 10.39 16.79
N ASN A 333 5.88 11.64 17.18
CA ASN A 333 4.66 12.04 17.90
C ASN A 333 3.41 11.78 17.05
N ALA A 334 3.39 12.22 15.80
CA ALA A 334 2.29 11.99 14.88
C ALA A 334 2.00 10.49 14.69
N LEU A 335 3.05 9.67 14.56
CA LEU A 335 2.93 8.23 14.39
C LEU A 335 2.36 7.53 15.63
N ASN A 336 2.78 7.95 16.84
CA ASN A 336 2.24 7.43 18.11
C ASN A 336 0.74 7.69 18.21
N GLU A 337 0.27 8.88 17.80
CA GLU A 337 -1.16 9.20 17.78
C GLU A 337 -1.94 8.40 16.72
N ILE A 338 -1.31 8.10 15.58
CA ILE A 338 -1.91 7.28 14.53
C ILE A 338 -2.13 5.85 15.02
N ASN A 339 -1.29 5.33 15.92
CA ASN A 339 -1.35 3.98 16.52
C ASN A 339 -1.56 2.91 15.42
N LEU A 340 -0.49 2.61 14.68
CA LEU A 340 -0.50 1.70 13.55
C LEU A 340 -1.11 0.34 13.89
N PRO A 341 -2.04 -0.17 13.07
CA PRO A 341 -2.40 -1.58 13.15
C PRO A 341 -1.24 -2.40 12.55
N MET A 342 -0.59 -3.19 13.37
CA MET A 342 0.27 -4.28 12.90
C MET A 342 -0.54 -5.55 12.73
#